data_f48d8178621bad249265c60277513a1b
#
_entry.id   f48d8178621bad249265c60277513a1b
#
_cell.length_a   1.000
_cell.length_b   1.000
_cell.length_c   1.000
_cell.angle_alpha   90.00
_cell.angle_beta   90.00
_cell.angle_gamma   90.00
#
_symmetry.space_group_name_H-M   'P 1'
#
loop_
_entity.id
_entity.type
_entity.pdbx_description
1 polymer ?
#
loop_
_entity_poly.entity_id
_entity_poly.type
_entity_poly.pdbx_seq_one_letter_code
_entity_poly.pdbx_strand_id
1 'polypeptide(L)'
;MEGSVRVRPDEDYAQSANVLFHFMTKIEYLEDILQKHALVPRYCMENLEYLDLIVGGTPFREALVLQKCFCDIPFHKLMDTFKLELAEDIEPKLTAEEHATLARRNTHPDCYGQYAIAFSKKWGETQR
;
A
#
# COMPACT_ATOMS: atom_id res chain seq x y z
N MET A 1 8.56 -38.36 4.32
CA MET A 1 7.27 -38.18 3.64
C MET A 1 7.31 -36.85 2.91
N GLU A 2 7.60 -36.89 1.64
CA GLU A 2 7.64 -35.67 0.84
C GLU A 2 6.23 -35.30 0.39
N GLY A 3 5.62 -34.36 1.07
CA GLY A 3 4.41 -33.72 0.58
C GLY A 3 4.75 -32.77 -0.55
N SER A 4 4.64 -33.20 -1.80
CA SER A 4 4.72 -32.31 -2.92
C SER A 4 3.47 -31.41 -2.91
N VAL A 5 3.64 -30.18 -2.52
CA VAL A 5 2.61 -29.15 -2.72
C VAL A 5 2.52 -28.92 -4.22
N ARG A 6 1.48 -29.45 -4.85
CA ARG A 6 1.16 -29.11 -6.24
C ARG A 6 0.63 -27.69 -6.26
N VAL A 7 1.49 -26.75 -6.56
CA VAL A 7 1.08 -25.39 -6.89
C VAL A 7 0.34 -25.46 -8.22
N ARG A 8 -0.93 -25.09 -8.24
CA ARG A 8 -1.67 -24.94 -9.48
C ARG A 8 -1.09 -23.75 -10.24
N PRO A 9 -0.80 -23.88 -11.55
CA PRO A 9 -0.14 -22.81 -12.33
C PRO A 9 -0.96 -21.53 -12.45
N ASP A 10 -2.23 -21.59 -12.15
CA ASP A 10 -3.24 -20.53 -12.26
C ASP A 10 -3.62 -19.90 -10.92
N GLU A 11 -3.13 -20.42 -9.80
CA GLU A 11 -3.30 -19.77 -8.51
C GLU A 11 -2.11 -18.84 -8.24
N ASP A 12 -2.40 -17.58 -8.09
CA ASP A 12 -1.44 -16.60 -7.54
C ASP A 12 -0.99 -17.09 -6.16
N TYR A 13 0.20 -17.66 -6.12
CA TYR A 13 0.79 -18.12 -4.87
C TYR A 13 1.13 -16.91 -4.01
N ALA A 14 0.25 -16.57 -3.08
CA ALA A 14 0.44 -15.49 -2.15
C ALA A 14 1.16 -16.01 -0.89
N GLN A 15 2.47 -16.04 -0.94
CA GLN A 15 3.27 -16.23 0.26
C GLN A 15 3.40 -14.88 0.98
N SER A 16 2.90 -14.80 2.20
CA SER A 16 3.07 -13.63 3.03
C SER A 16 4.54 -13.43 3.39
N ALA A 17 5.07 -12.22 3.22
CA ALA A 17 6.35 -11.86 3.78
C ALA A 17 6.28 -11.82 5.32
N ASN A 18 7.38 -12.15 6.00
CA ASN A 18 7.47 -12.01 7.47
C ASN A 18 7.73 -10.57 7.92
N VAL A 19 7.50 -9.61 7.03
CA VAL A 19 7.74 -8.20 7.24
C VAL A 19 6.55 -7.36 6.80
N LEU A 20 6.43 -6.18 7.39
CA LEU A 20 5.52 -5.14 6.99
C LEU A 20 6.33 -3.98 6.44
N PHE A 21 5.93 -3.44 5.29
CA PHE A 21 6.57 -2.30 4.66
C PHE A 21 5.83 -1.01 4.98
N HIS A 22 6.57 0.01 5.38
CA HIS A 22 6.07 1.38 5.41
C HIS A 22 6.71 2.17 4.28
N PHE A 23 5.90 2.56 3.28
CA PHE A 23 6.33 3.30 2.10
C PHE A 23 6.26 4.80 2.33
N MET A 24 7.18 5.52 1.68
CA MET A 24 7.31 6.96 1.76
C MET A 24 7.62 7.56 0.40
N THR A 25 7.14 8.78 0.18
CA THR A 25 7.34 9.50 -1.10
C THR A 25 8.68 10.22 -1.19
N LYS A 26 9.32 10.50 -0.07
CA LYS A 26 10.58 11.24 0.00
C LYS A 26 11.59 10.51 0.87
N ILE A 27 12.85 10.57 0.45
CA ILE A 27 13.96 9.97 1.21
C ILE A 27 14.14 10.61 2.59
N GLU A 28 13.86 11.89 2.71
CA GLU A 28 13.98 12.65 3.97
C GLU A 28 13.07 12.09 5.07
N TYR A 29 11.93 11.52 4.70
CA TYR A 29 11.03 10.86 5.66
C TYR A 29 11.64 9.57 6.21
N LEU A 30 12.37 8.83 5.39
CA LEU A 30 13.10 7.65 5.82
C LEU A 30 14.26 8.04 6.74
N GLU A 31 15.02 9.06 6.37
CA GLU A 31 16.12 9.60 7.19
C GLU A 31 15.63 10.05 8.56
N ASP A 32 14.49 10.74 8.62
CA ASP A 32 13.89 11.20 9.87
C ASP A 32 13.51 10.03 10.80
N ILE A 33 12.93 8.96 10.25
CA ILE A 33 12.64 7.73 11.01
C ILE A 33 13.92 7.11 11.57
N LEU A 34 14.97 7.02 10.77
CA LEU A 34 16.24 6.44 11.18
C LEU A 34 16.94 7.29 12.23
N GLN A 35 16.88 8.61 12.12
CA GLN A 35 17.48 9.53 13.10
C GLN A 35 16.73 9.53 14.43
N LYS A 36 15.41 9.51 14.39
CA LYS A 36 14.53 9.52 15.58
C LYS A 36 14.38 8.14 16.22
N HIS A 37 14.73 7.06 15.51
CA HIS A 37 14.44 5.68 15.91
C HIS A 37 12.95 5.48 16.26
N ALA A 38 12.07 6.15 15.57
CA ALA A 38 10.64 6.15 15.86
C ALA A 38 9.79 6.32 14.60
N LEU A 39 8.64 5.65 14.59
CA LEU A 39 7.56 5.86 13.64
C LEU A 39 6.55 6.83 14.27
N VAL A 40 6.42 8.00 13.70
CA VAL A 40 5.46 9.01 14.18
C VAL A 40 4.18 8.92 13.37
N PRO A 41 3.04 8.57 14.00
CA PRO A 41 1.75 8.58 13.34
C PRO A 41 1.37 9.98 12.87
N ARG A 42 0.58 10.06 11.82
CA ARG A 42 0.03 11.31 11.29
C ARG A 42 -1.49 11.23 11.21
N TYR A 43 -2.14 12.37 11.31
CA TYR A 43 -3.56 12.47 11.03
C TYR A 43 -3.79 12.35 9.53
N CYS A 44 -4.58 11.36 9.15
CA CYS A 44 -5.03 11.14 7.78
C CYS A 44 -6.54 11.35 7.71
N MET A 45 -7.00 12.05 6.68
CA MET A 45 -8.43 12.22 6.42
C MET A 45 -8.96 10.93 5.78
N GLU A 46 -9.92 10.31 6.44
CA GLU A 46 -10.62 9.13 5.94
C GLU A 46 -12.02 9.52 5.46
N ASN A 47 -12.36 9.12 4.24
CA ASN A 47 -13.72 9.26 3.74
C ASN A 47 -14.58 8.09 4.24
N LEU A 48 -15.65 8.42 4.95
CA LEU A 48 -16.56 7.48 5.58
C LEU A 48 -17.96 7.49 4.96
N GLU A 49 -18.16 8.16 3.82
CA GLU A 49 -19.46 8.26 3.16
C GLU A 49 -20.10 6.90 2.88
N TYR A 50 -19.27 5.90 2.55
CA TYR A 50 -19.72 4.53 2.25
C TYR A 50 -20.32 3.80 3.46
N LEU A 51 -20.15 4.32 4.67
CA LEU A 51 -20.70 3.74 5.90
C LEU A 51 -22.08 4.28 6.26
N ASP A 52 -22.55 5.33 5.58
CA ASP A 52 -23.84 6.00 5.82
C ASP A 52 -24.10 6.33 7.30
N LEU A 53 -23.07 6.77 8.00
CA LEU A 53 -23.13 7.06 9.43
C LEU A 53 -23.86 8.37 9.69
N ILE A 54 -24.75 8.38 10.67
CA ILE A 54 -25.44 9.57 11.17
C ILE A 54 -25.10 9.76 12.65
N VAL A 55 -24.53 10.91 12.99
CA VAL A 55 -24.20 11.27 14.36
C VAL A 55 -24.96 12.55 14.74
N GLY A 56 -25.79 12.48 15.76
CA GLY A 56 -26.58 13.62 16.19
C GLY A 56 -27.51 14.21 15.12
N GLY A 57 -28.01 13.37 14.17
CA GLY A 57 -28.85 13.79 13.06
C GLY A 57 -28.11 14.38 11.87
N THR A 58 -26.77 14.40 11.91
CA THR A 58 -25.92 14.92 10.82
C THR A 58 -25.14 13.78 10.18
N PRO A 59 -25.05 13.70 8.83
CA PRO A 59 -24.22 12.73 8.15
C PRO A 59 -22.75 12.89 8.53
N PHE A 60 -22.12 11.81 8.97
CA PHE A 60 -20.71 11.77 9.32
C PHE A 60 -19.92 11.21 8.14
N ARG A 61 -19.25 12.08 7.40
CA ARG A 61 -18.64 11.73 6.10
C ARG A 61 -17.14 11.58 6.12
N GLU A 62 -16.48 12.26 7.05
CA GLU A 62 -15.03 12.32 7.11
C GLU A 62 -14.55 12.25 8.55
N ALA A 63 -13.40 11.62 8.77
CA ALA A 63 -12.74 11.59 10.06
C ALA A 63 -11.23 11.78 9.90
N LEU A 64 -10.64 12.50 10.85
CA LEU A 64 -9.18 12.55 11.01
C LEU A 64 -8.75 11.41 11.91
N VAL A 65 -8.02 10.47 11.36
CA VAL A 65 -7.52 9.30 12.09
C VAL A 65 -6.01 9.40 12.26
N LEU A 66 -5.55 9.32 13.49
CA LEU A 66 -4.12 9.24 13.78
C LEU A 66 -3.62 7.84 13.46
N GLN A 67 -2.86 7.69 12.38
CA GLN A 67 -2.47 6.37 11.89
C GLN A 67 -1.06 6.35 11.29
N LYS A 68 -0.51 5.14 11.21
CA LYS A 68 0.68 4.79 10.45
C LYS A 68 0.37 3.53 9.66
N CYS A 69 0.44 3.64 8.33
CA CYS A 69 0.03 2.55 7.45
C CYS A 69 1.21 1.67 7.08
N PHE A 70 0.93 0.37 6.99
CA PHE A 70 1.87 -0.65 6.56
C PHE A 70 1.26 -1.48 5.43
N CYS A 71 2.11 -1.96 4.54
CA CYS A 71 1.72 -2.87 3.46
C CYS A 71 2.30 -4.25 3.71
N ASP A 72 1.46 -5.28 3.59
CA ASP A 72 1.87 -6.68 3.60
C ASP A 72 2.00 -7.17 2.16
N ILE A 73 3.19 -7.03 1.59
CA ILE A 73 3.46 -7.41 0.21
C ILE A 73 4.49 -8.55 0.21
N PRO A 74 4.19 -9.70 -0.40
CA PRO A 74 5.15 -10.77 -0.59
C PRO A 74 6.39 -10.30 -1.36
N PHE A 75 7.58 -10.71 -0.95
CA PHE A 75 8.82 -10.26 -1.59
C PHE A 75 8.87 -10.53 -3.09
N HIS A 76 8.37 -11.67 -3.53
CA HIS A 76 8.34 -12.03 -4.95
C HIS A 76 7.40 -11.15 -5.79
N LYS A 77 6.43 -10.49 -5.14
CA LYS A 77 5.51 -9.55 -5.79
C LYS A 77 5.91 -8.08 -5.62
N LEU A 78 6.93 -7.80 -4.82
CA LEU A 78 7.36 -6.43 -4.54
C LEU A 78 7.75 -5.68 -5.82
N MET A 79 8.48 -6.32 -6.71
CA MET A 79 8.88 -5.72 -7.99
C MET A 79 7.68 -5.42 -8.90
N ASP A 80 6.65 -6.24 -8.85
CA ASP A 80 5.45 -6.04 -9.67
C ASP A 80 4.66 -4.79 -9.24
N THR A 81 4.71 -4.43 -7.96
CA THR A 81 4.05 -3.22 -7.45
C THR A 81 4.69 -1.93 -7.97
N PHE A 82 5.93 -1.99 -8.45
CA PHE A 82 6.67 -0.86 -9.02
C PHE A 82 6.66 -0.84 -10.55
N LYS A 83 6.13 -1.87 -11.20
CA LYS A 83 5.97 -1.86 -12.65
C LYS A 83 4.91 -0.83 -13.01
N LEU A 84 5.29 0.08 -13.88
CA LEU A 84 4.33 0.89 -14.60
C LEU A 84 3.51 -0.07 -15.47
N GLU A 85 2.20 -0.12 -15.28
CA GLU A 85 1.33 -0.66 -16.31
C GLU A 85 1.52 0.22 -17.54
N LEU A 86 2.20 -0.32 -18.53
CA LEU A 86 2.40 0.38 -19.79
C LEU A 86 1.03 0.61 -20.40
N ALA A 87 0.79 1.80 -20.92
CA ALA A 87 -0.46 2.18 -21.57
C ALA A 87 -0.87 1.26 -22.73
N GLU A 88 0.02 0.41 -23.19
CA GLU A 88 -0.19 -0.62 -24.22
C GLU A 88 -1.11 -1.77 -23.74
N ASP A 89 -1.18 -1.99 -22.43
CA ASP A 89 -2.03 -3.03 -21.81
C ASP A 89 -3.47 -2.56 -21.55
N ILE A 90 -3.73 -1.27 -21.73
CA ILE A 90 -5.04 -0.66 -21.53
C ILE A 90 -5.68 -0.42 -22.89
N GLU A 91 -6.93 -0.80 -23.05
CA GLU A 91 -7.70 -0.82 -24.31
C GLU A 91 -7.39 0.33 -25.29
N PRO A 92 -7.26 0.05 -26.62
CA PRO A 92 -6.75 1.00 -27.64
C PRO A 92 -7.70 2.16 -27.96
N LYS A 93 -8.70 2.43 -27.16
CA LYS A 93 -9.73 3.46 -27.38
C LYS A 93 -9.52 4.75 -26.60
N LEU A 94 -8.53 4.80 -25.71
CA LEU A 94 -8.29 5.96 -24.88
C LEU A 94 -7.31 6.93 -25.55
N THR A 95 -7.48 8.23 -25.33
CA THR A 95 -6.52 9.24 -25.78
C THR A 95 -5.19 9.12 -25.03
N ALA A 96 -4.10 9.65 -25.58
CA ALA A 96 -2.80 9.61 -24.91
C ALA A 96 -2.80 10.28 -23.53
N GLU A 97 -3.64 11.31 -23.31
CA GLU A 97 -3.79 11.99 -22.03
C GLU A 97 -4.55 11.13 -21.02
N GLU A 98 -5.60 10.44 -21.46
CA GLU A 98 -6.37 9.51 -20.61
C GLU A 98 -5.52 8.31 -20.20
N HIS A 99 -4.71 7.77 -21.11
CA HIS A 99 -3.74 6.72 -20.80
C HIS A 99 -2.73 7.17 -19.77
N ALA A 100 -2.16 8.36 -19.91
CA ALA A 100 -1.20 8.91 -18.95
C ALA A 100 -1.82 9.14 -17.58
N THR A 101 -3.08 9.56 -17.53
CA THR A 101 -3.80 9.80 -16.27
C THR A 101 -4.15 8.49 -15.56
N LEU A 102 -4.57 7.46 -16.30
CA LEU A 102 -4.87 6.13 -15.75
C LEU A 102 -3.61 5.40 -15.29
N ALA A 103 -2.54 5.43 -16.09
CA ALA A 103 -1.25 4.84 -15.73
C ALA A 103 -0.69 5.45 -14.43
N ARG A 104 -0.82 6.76 -14.24
CA ARG A 104 -0.37 7.45 -13.02
C ARG A 104 -1.20 7.10 -11.78
N ARG A 105 -2.49 6.81 -11.94
CA ARG A 105 -3.40 6.55 -10.80
C ARG A 105 -3.22 5.16 -10.18
N ASN A 106 -2.66 4.21 -10.92
CA ASN A 106 -2.64 2.81 -10.54
C ASN A 106 -1.27 2.29 -10.09
N THR A 107 -0.23 3.13 -10.10
CA THR A 107 1.08 2.68 -9.66
C THR A 107 1.27 2.85 -8.16
N HIS A 108 1.78 1.82 -7.51
CA HIS A 108 2.09 1.85 -6.08
C HIS A 108 3.04 3.01 -5.71
N PRO A 109 4.11 3.30 -6.49
CA PRO A 109 4.99 4.42 -6.20
C PRO A 109 4.31 5.78 -6.18
N ASP A 110 3.29 6.01 -7.01
CA ASP A 110 2.55 7.28 -7.05
C ASP A 110 1.66 7.46 -5.82
N CYS A 111 1.09 6.36 -5.32
CA CYS A 111 0.20 6.39 -4.16
C CYS A 111 0.94 6.35 -2.83
N TYR A 112 2.01 5.56 -2.74
CA TYR A 112 2.68 5.24 -1.47
C TYR A 112 4.16 5.63 -1.43
N GLY A 113 4.78 5.90 -2.58
CA GLY A 113 6.17 6.30 -2.69
C GLY A 113 7.12 5.16 -3.04
N GLN A 114 8.38 5.53 -3.29
CA GLN A 114 9.44 4.65 -3.76
C GLN A 114 10.39 4.18 -2.66
N TYR A 115 10.32 4.78 -1.49
CA TYR A 115 11.18 4.49 -0.34
C TYR A 115 10.40 3.71 0.69
N ALA A 116 11.02 2.72 1.29
CA ALA A 116 10.35 1.93 2.31
C ALA A 116 11.30 1.48 3.40
N ILE A 117 10.74 1.29 4.58
CA ILE A 117 11.38 0.60 5.69
C ILE A 117 10.56 -0.65 6.01
N ALA A 118 11.23 -1.76 6.27
CA ALA A 118 10.59 -3.02 6.58
C ALA A 118 10.77 -3.36 8.07
N PHE A 119 9.68 -3.76 8.70
CA PHE A 119 9.67 -4.25 10.07
C PHE A 119 9.19 -5.69 10.12
N SER A 120 9.75 -6.51 11.00
CA SER A 120 9.23 -7.86 11.18
C SER A 120 7.77 -7.81 11.69
N LYS A 121 6.94 -8.74 11.23
CA LYS A 121 5.57 -8.87 11.74
C LYS A 121 5.55 -9.12 13.24
N LYS A 122 6.51 -9.88 13.75
CA LYS A 122 6.67 -10.12 15.17
C LYS A 122 6.87 -8.84 15.98
N TRP A 123 7.65 -7.89 15.44
CA TRP A 123 7.79 -6.56 16.05
C TRP A 123 6.45 -5.82 16.08
N GLY A 124 5.70 -5.83 14.98
CA GLY A 124 4.38 -5.19 14.89
C GLY A 124 3.38 -5.73 15.91
N GLU A 125 3.39 -7.03 16.18
CA GLU A 125 2.55 -7.66 17.19
C GLU A 125 2.87 -7.19 18.62
N THR A 126 4.10 -6.81 18.90
CA THR A 126 4.55 -6.34 20.23
C THR A 126 4.25 -4.87 20.50
N GLN A 127 3.82 -4.09 19.48
CA GLN A 127 3.57 -2.65 19.58
C GLN A 127 2.09 -2.30 19.90
N ARG A 128 1.34 -3.23 20.40
CA ARG A 128 -0.06 -3.00 20.80
C ARG A 128 -0.18 -2.20 22.07
#